data_a2be0044b2e014c79a28342633147b3e
#
_entry.id   a2be0044b2e014c79a28342633147b3e
#
_cell.length_a   1.000
_cell.length_b   1.000
_cell.length_c   1.000
_cell.angle_alpha   90.00
_cell.angle_beta   90.00
_cell.angle_gamma   90.00
#
_symmetry.space_group_name_H-M   'P 1'
#
loop_
_entity.id
_entity.type
_entity.pdbx_description
1 polymer ?
#
loop_
_entity_poly.entity_id
_entity_poly.type
_entity_poly.pdbx_seq_one_letter_code
_entity_poly.pdbx_strand_id
1 'polypeptide(L)'
;TILYVGEGENTMRGNVSEGLGGMWRSDDGGRSWKNIGLKDGRHIIRIVIHPKNPDIVWVAVMGHLFGPNEERGIYKTVDGGKTWKRTLFVNNQTGCSDLVMEPGNPSVFYAGTWRLIRTPYSLESGGEGSALWKSTDGGETWKNISTAKGLPKNTWGIVGVAVAPSNTDKIYTIVEGKEG
;
A
#
# COMPACT_ATOMS: atom_id res chain seq x y z
N THR A 1 -0.63 9.88 23.04
CA THR A 1 -0.42 8.81 22.05
C THR A 1 -1.07 9.20 20.75
N ILE A 2 -0.30 9.17 19.66
CA ILE A 2 -0.81 9.43 18.30
C ILE A 2 -1.22 8.10 17.68
N LEU A 3 -2.41 8.07 17.05
CA LEU A 3 -2.95 6.93 16.34
C LEU A 3 -3.38 7.35 14.93
N TYR A 4 -3.26 6.41 13.99
CA TYR A 4 -3.76 6.55 12.63
C TYR A 4 -4.69 5.39 12.29
N VAL A 5 -5.79 5.69 11.60
CA VAL A 5 -6.74 4.70 11.09
C VAL A 5 -7.00 4.99 9.62
N GLY A 6 -6.98 3.95 8.80
CA GLY A 6 -7.40 3.96 7.41
C GLY A 6 -8.67 3.14 7.25
N GLU A 7 -9.58 3.61 6.45
CA GLU A 7 -10.84 2.93 6.17
C GLU A 7 -10.73 1.94 5.00
N GLY A 8 -11.70 1.03 4.91
CA GLY A 8 -11.83 0.03 3.87
C GLY A 8 -11.64 -1.39 4.39
N GLU A 9 -12.31 -2.34 3.78
CA GLU A 9 -12.20 -3.76 4.11
C GLU A 9 -11.11 -4.45 3.29
N ASN A 10 -10.82 -5.70 3.66
CA ASN A 10 -9.97 -6.57 2.85
C ASN A 10 -10.63 -6.83 1.48
N THR A 11 -9.91 -6.54 0.42
CA THR A 11 -10.39 -6.54 -0.96
C THR A 11 -10.67 -7.94 -1.54
N MET A 12 -10.34 -9.01 -0.82
CA MET A 12 -10.49 -10.41 -1.28
C MET A 12 -11.93 -10.95 -1.17
N ARG A 13 -12.83 -10.28 -0.45
CA ARG A 13 -14.20 -10.75 -0.26
C ARG A 13 -15.11 -10.39 -1.44
N GLY A 14 -16.17 -11.18 -1.64
CA GLY A 14 -17.19 -10.93 -2.66
C GLY A 14 -18.09 -9.72 -2.35
N ASN A 15 -18.32 -9.44 -1.07
CA ASN A 15 -19.19 -8.39 -0.54
C ASN A 15 -18.35 -7.35 0.24
N VAL A 16 -17.46 -6.68 -0.46
CA VAL A 16 -16.56 -5.67 0.12
C VAL A 16 -17.28 -4.34 0.30
N SER A 17 -17.17 -3.77 1.49
CA SER A 17 -17.58 -2.39 1.76
C SER A 17 -16.40 -1.44 1.55
N GLU A 18 -16.62 -0.40 0.77
CA GLU A 18 -15.65 0.67 0.58
C GLU A 18 -15.67 1.64 1.76
N GLY A 19 -14.49 2.11 2.18
CA GLY A 19 -14.37 3.20 3.11
C GLY A 19 -14.76 4.54 2.45
N LEU A 20 -15.35 5.44 3.22
CA LEU A 20 -15.79 6.75 2.73
C LEU A 20 -15.01 7.92 3.33
N GLY A 21 -14.23 7.67 4.37
CA GLY A 21 -13.50 8.69 5.12
C GLY A 21 -12.01 8.78 4.83
N GLY A 22 -11.41 7.74 4.24
CA GLY A 22 -9.98 7.69 3.96
C GLY A 22 -9.13 7.55 5.22
N MET A 23 -8.37 8.58 5.58
CA MET A 23 -7.44 8.57 6.71
C MET A 23 -7.91 9.42 7.87
N TRP A 24 -7.71 8.90 9.07
CA TRP A 24 -8.02 9.55 10.34
C TRP A 24 -6.83 9.57 11.27
N ARG A 25 -6.70 10.62 12.06
CA ARG A 25 -5.66 10.77 13.09
C ARG A 25 -6.30 11.13 14.43
N SER A 26 -5.77 10.53 15.48
CA SER A 26 -6.01 10.91 16.88
C SER A 26 -4.70 11.35 17.51
N ASP A 27 -4.71 12.44 18.25
CA ASP A 27 -3.58 12.96 19.02
C ASP A 27 -3.70 12.67 20.52
N ASP A 28 -4.82 12.10 20.97
CA ASP A 28 -5.20 11.92 22.38
C ASP A 28 -5.46 10.45 22.79
N GLY A 29 -4.89 9.50 22.01
CA GLY A 29 -5.02 8.07 22.29
C GLY A 29 -6.37 7.49 21.89
N GLY A 30 -7.03 8.06 20.89
CA GLY A 30 -8.27 7.57 20.32
C GLY A 30 -9.54 8.17 20.91
N ARG A 31 -9.43 9.19 21.78
CA ARG A 31 -10.59 9.86 22.38
C ARG A 31 -11.30 10.77 21.40
N SER A 32 -10.54 11.41 20.52
CA SER A 32 -11.06 12.19 19.41
C SER A 32 -10.32 11.89 18.11
N TRP A 33 -10.99 12.09 16.97
CA TRP A 33 -10.48 11.75 15.66
C TRP A 33 -10.70 12.90 14.68
N LYS A 34 -9.67 13.20 13.92
CA LYS A 34 -9.69 14.20 12.84
C LYS A 34 -9.48 13.50 11.51
N ASN A 35 -10.35 13.78 10.54
CA ASN A 35 -10.11 13.35 9.18
C ASN A 35 -8.93 14.11 8.57
N ILE A 36 -8.01 13.38 7.95
CA ILE A 36 -6.78 13.91 7.38
C ILE A 36 -6.65 13.63 5.87
N GLY A 37 -7.75 13.33 5.20
CA GLY A 37 -7.82 13.22 3.73
C GLY A 37 -7.78 11.79 3.18
N LEU A 38 -7.38 11.65 1.93
CA LEU A 38 -7.39 10.41 1.13
C LEU A 38 -8.75 9.72 1.07
N LYS A 39 -9.85 10.49 1.04
CA LYS A 39 -11.23 9.98 1.09
C LYS A 39 -11.57 9.08 -0.10
N ASP A 40 -11.10 9.45 -1.29
CA ASP A 40 -11.36 8.68 -2.52
C ASP A 40 -10.42 7.47 -2.66
N GLY A 41 -9.49 7.29 -1.73
CA GLY A 41 -8.64 6.10 -1.64
C GLY A 41 -9.39 4.82 -1.30
N ARG A 42 -10.55 4.91 -0.69
CA ARG A 42 -11.54 3.85 -0.38
C ARG A 42 -11.00 2.67 0.43
N HIS A 43 -9.88 2.08 0.02
CA HIS A 43 -9.24 0.95 0.69
C HIS A 43 -7.80 1.32 1.05
N ILE A 44 -7.59 1.61 2.33
CA ILE A 44 -6.27 1.85 2.91
C ILE A 44 -5.72 0.52 3.42
N ILE A 45 -4.75 -0.03 2.72
CA ILE A 45 -4.25 -1.39 2.97
C ILE A 45 -3.19 -1.43 4.08
N ARG A 46 -2.29 -0.44 4.07
CA ARG A 46 -1.20 -0.35 5.06
C ARG A 46 -0.94 1.09 5.45
N ILE A 47 -0.59 1.27 6.72
CA ILE A 47 -0.11 2.52 7.27
C ILE A 47 1.24 2.23 7.92
N VAL A 48 2.28 2.93 7.51
CA VAL A 48 3.62 2.82 8.09
C VAL A 48 3.97 4.18 8.68
N ILE A 49 4.26 4.20 9.98
CA ILE A 49 4.61 5.42 10.72
C ILE A 49 6.11 5.43 10.94
N HIS A 50 6.76 6.57 10.71
CA HIS A 50 8.18 6.74 10.96
C HIS A 50 8.48 6.56 12.46
N PRO A 51 9.49 5.71 12.85
CA PRO A 51 9.69 5.27 14.23
C PRO A 51 10.07 6.39 15.21
N LYS A 52 10.59 7.52 14.71
CA LYS A 52 11.05 8.65 15.53
C LYS A 52 10.22 9.93 15.34
N ASN A 53 9.39 9.99 14.30
CA ASN A 53 8.57 11.17 14.03
C ASN A 53 7.18 10.74 13.55
N PRO A 54 6.16 10.80 14.42
CA PRO A 54 4.82 10.33 14.07
C PRO A 54 4.12 11.19 13.01
N ASP A 55 4.64 12.37 12.66
CA ASP A 55 4.08 13.21 11.59
C ASP A 55 4.54 12.77 10.19
N ILE A 56 5.50 11.84 10.10
CA ILE A 56 5.92 11.23 8.83
C ILE A 56 5.24 9.87 8.70
N VAL A 57 4.38 9.72 7.69
CA VAL A 57 3.57 8.51 7.48
C VAL A 57 3.50 8.18 6.01
N TRP A 58 3.59 6.89 5.70
CA TRP A 58 3.35 6.33 4.38
C TRP A 58 2.08 5.49 4.40
N VAL A 59 1.32 5.56 3.32
CA VAL A 59 0.02 4.88 3.20
C VAL A 59 -0.06 4.17 1.87
N ALA A 60 -0.37 2.87 1.91
CA ALA A 60 -0.67 2.07 0.73
C ALA A 60 -2.16 2.14 0.44
N VAL A 61 -2.51 2.63 -0.75
CA VAL A 61 -3.89 2.85 -1.19
C VAL A 61 -4.22 1.94 -2.36
N MET A 62 -5.24 1.10 -2.19
CA MET A 62 -5.76 0.25 -3.26
C MET A 62 -6.70 1.03 -4.19
N GLY A 63 -7.34 2.09 -3.72
CA GLY A 63 -8.38 2.80 -4.42
C GLY A 63 -9.74 2.09 -4.34
N HIS A 64 -10.77 2.61 -4.98
CA HIS A 64 -12.04 1.89 -5.06
C HIS A 64 -11.94 0.72 -6.06
N LEU A 65 -12.72 -0.34 -5.81
CA LEU A 65 -12.55 -1.62 -6.51
C LEU A 65 -13.36 -1.71 -7.80
N PHE A 66 -14.52 -1.05 -7.84
CA PHE A 66 -15.49 -1.15 -8.92
C PHE A 66 -15.24 -0.11 -10.02
N GLY A 67 -14.03 -0.13 -10.59
CA GLY A 67 -13.64 0.71 -11.71
C GLY A 67 -12.23 1.30 -11.58
N PRO A 68 -11.74 1.92 -12.66
CA PRO A 68 -10.48 2.66 -12.63
C PRO A 68 -10.55 3.85 -11.69
N ASN A 69 -9.42 4.18 -11.05
CA ASN A 69 -9.39 5.25 -10.05
C ASN A 69 -7.97 5.83 -9.92
N GLU A 70 -7.87 7.15 -9.97
CA GLU A 70 -6.60 7.87 -9.93
C GLU A 70 -6.00 7.95 -8.52
N GLU A 71 -6.75 7.56 -7.46
CA GLU A 71 -6.31 7.65 -6.07
C GLU A 71 -5.45 6.46 -5.61
N ARG A 72 -5.19 5.52 -6.50
CA ARG A 72 -4.36 4.32 -6.24
C ARG A 72 -2.89 4.69 -6.05
N GLY A 73 -2.17 3.90 -5.24
CA GLY A 73 -0.72 4.02 -5.10
C GLY A 73 -0.20 4.18 -3.68
N ILE A 74 0.97 4.78 -3.54
CA ILE A 74 1.57 5.07 -2.24
C ILE A 74 1.58 6.58 -2.01
N TYR A 75 1.12 6.98 -0.85
CA TYR A 75 1.11 8.37 -0.40
C TYR A 75 2.00 8.54 0.81
N LYS A 76 2.64 9.71 0.89
CA LYS A 76 3.50 10.12 2.01
C LYS A 76 3.05 11.48 2.53
N THR A 77 3.02 11.62 3.83
CA THR A 77 2.94 12.91 4.53
C THR A 77 4.19 13.13 5.38
N VAL A 78 4.55 14.39 5.60
CA VAL A 78 5.62 14.80 6.53
C VAL A 78 5.12 15.82 7.55
N ASP A 79 3.83 16.07 7.57
CA ASP A 79 3.17 17.11 8.39
C ASP A 79 1.94 16.58 9.16
N GLY A 80 1.90 15.26 9.38
CA GLY A 80 0.83 14.61 10.14
C GLY A 80 -0.48 14.50 9.40
N GLY A 81 -0.43 14.49 8.06
CA GLY A 81 -1.60 14.31 7.20
C GLY A 81 -2.29 15.63 6.82
N LYS A 82 -1.67 16.78 7.03
CA LYS A 82 -2.20 18.07 6.52
C LYS A 82 -2.08 18.12 4.99
N THR A 83 -0.97 17.57 4.46
CA THR A 83 -0.74 17.40 3.03
C THR A 83 -0.26 15.98 2.71
N TRP A 84 -0.60 15.51 1.51
CA TRP A 84 -0.22 14.19 1.00
C TRP A 84 0.44 14.32 -0.36
N LYS A 85 1.59 13.68 -0.53
CA LYS A 85 2.29 13.53 -1.81
C LYS A 85 2.15 12.08 -2.27
N ARG A 86 1.65 11.85 -3.47
CA ARG A 86 1.69 10.53 -4.08
C ARG A 86 3.10 10.25 -4.60
N THR A 87 3.76 9.21 -4.07
CA THR A 87 5.16 8.88 -4.39
C THR A 87 5.27 7.68 -5.34
N LEU A 88 4.25 6.80 -5.39
CA LEU A 88 4.14 5.74 -6.39
C LEU A 88 2.74 5.76 -7.00
N PHE A 89 2.68 5.83 -8.32
CA PHE A 89 1.49 5.59 -9.11
C PHE A 89 1.86 4.74 -10.33
N VAL A 90 1.20 3.62 -10.52
CA VAL A 90 1.44 2.72 -11.66
C VAL A 90 0.47 3.04 -12.79
N ASN A 91 -0.81 2.87 -12.54
CA ASN A 91 -1.92 3.23 -13.42
C ASN A 91 -3.24 3.21 -12.63
N ASN A 92 -4.34 3.58 -13.26
CA ASN A 92 -5.65 3.68 -12.62
C ASN A 92 -6.36 2.34 -12.33
N GLN A 93 -5.76 1.20 -12.69
CA GLN A 93 -6.27 -0.13 -12.39
C GLN A 93 -5.41 -0.87 -11.35
N THR A 94 -4.26 -0.29 -10.97
CA THR A 94 -3.27 -0.93 -10.09
C THR A 94 -3.12 -0.17 -8.79
N GLY A 95 -3.52 -0.78 -7.68
CA GLY A 95 -3.34 -0.23 -6.34
C GLY A 95 -2.13 -0.85 -5.62
N CYS A 96 -1.87 -0.38 -4.39
CA CYS A 96 -0.84 -0.94 -3.55
C CYS A 96 -1.44 -2.02 -2.64
N SER A 97 -0.92 -3.24 -2.71
CA SER A 97 -1.39 -4.40 -1.94
C SER A 97 -0.63 -4.62 -0.64
N ASP A 98 0.60 -4.13 -0.55
CA ASP A 98 1.40 -4.20 0.67
C ASP A 98 2.48 -3.12 0.71
N LEU A 99 2.91 -2.73 1.92
CA LEU A 99 3.95 -1.74 2.14
C LEU A 99 4.68 -2.04 3.44
N VAL A 100 5.99 -2.24 3.36
CA VAL A 100 6.83 -2.58 4.52
C VAL A 100 8.07 -1.69 4.54
N MET A 101 8.37 -1.13 5.69
CA MET A 101 9.63 -0.45 5.99
C MET A 101 10.65 -1.48 6.48
N GLU A 102 11.89 -1.35 6.06
CA GLU A 102 12.98 -2.15 6.59
C GLU A 102 13.15 -1.91 8.10
N PRO A 103 13.21 -2.95 8.92
CA PRO A 103 13.39 -2.82 10.37
C PRO A 103 14.63 -2.00 10.73
N GLY A 104 14.41 -0.92 11.48
CA GLY A 104 15.48 -0.03 11.90
C GLY A 104 15.98 0.99 10.86
N ASN A 105 15.53 0.91 9.62
CA ASN A 105 15.99 1.79 8.53
C ASN A 105 14.83 2.45 7.77
N PRO A 106 14.40 3.65 8.17
CA PRO A 106 13.27 4.34 7.52
C PRO A 106 13.58 4.89 6.12
N SER A 107 14.80 4.69 5.61
CA SER A 107 15.13 5.03 4.22
C SER A 107 14.77 3.94 3.24
N VAL A 108 14.61 2.68 3.68
CA VAL A 108 14.36 1.53 2.81
C VAL A 108 12.95 0.99 2.98
N PHE A 109 12.25 0.86 1.86
CA PHE A 109 10.90 0.33 1.78
C PHE A 109 10.77 -0.71 0.67
N TYR A 110 9.84 -1.63 0.87
CA TYR A 110 9.35 -2.56 -0.13
C TYR A 110 7.85 -2.43 -0.25
N ALA A 111 7.32 -2.55 -1.47
CA ALA A 111 5.89 -2.47 -1.72
C ALA A 111 5.45 -3.47 -2.78
N GLY A 112 4.28 -4.07 -2.56
CA GLY A 112 3.56 -4.84 -3.56
C GLY A 112 2.52 -3.97 -4.25
N THR A 113 2.42 -4.06 -5.58
CA THR A 113 1.29 -3.51 -6.32
C THR A 113 0.48 -4.62 -6.94
N TRP A 114 -0.82 -4.38 -7.12
CA TRP A 114 -1.77 -5.35 -7.61
C TRP A 114 -2.76 -4.71 -8.56
N ARG A 115 -2.79 -5.18 -9.82
CA ARG A 115 -3.86 -4.85 -10.75
C ARG A 115 -5.08 -5.68 -10.38
N LEU A 116 -6.16 -5.00 -10.05
CA LEU A 116 -7.43 -5.58 -9.64
C LEU A 116 -8.58 -4.89 -10.35
N ILE A 117 -9.39 -5.70 -11.04
CA ILE A 117 -10.68 -5.26 -11.58
C ILE A 117 -11.78 -6.09 -10.94
N ARG A 118 -12.70 -5.40 -10.28
CA ARG A 118 -13.85 -6.02 -9.61
C ARG A 118 -15.15 -5.66 -10.32
N THR A 119 -15.99 -6.64 -10.53
CA THR A 119 -17.40 -6.46 -10.90
C THR A 119 -18.28 -7.19 -9.86
N PRO A 120 -19.62 -7.00 -9.86
CA PRO A 120 -20.50 -7.72 -8.94
C PRO A 120 -20.40 -9.25 -9.01
N TYR A 121 -19.94 -9.78 -10.13
CA TYR A 121 -19.91 -11.23 -10.42
C TYR A 121 -18.51 -11.78 -10.79
N SER A 122 -17.50 -10.91 -10.88
CA SER A 122 -16.14 -11.36 -11.24
C SER A 122 -15.06 -10.60 -10.48
N LEU A 123 -13.90 -11.21 -10.39
CA LEU A 123 -12.65 -10.64 -9.93
C LEU A 123 -11.57 -10.99 -10.95
N GLU A 124 -10.99 -9.99 -11.61
CA GLU A 124 -9.78 -10.16 -12.39
C GLU A 124 -8.58 -9.80 -11.53
N SER A 125 -7.76 -10.80 -11.19
CA SER A 125 -6.54 -10.63 -10.42
C SER A 125 -5.33 -10.65 -11.35
N GLY A 126 -4.45 -9.68 -11.18
CA GLY A 126 -3.16 -9.63 -11.87
C GLY A 126 -3.18 -8.95 -13.22
N GLY A 127 -1.98 -8.81 -13.74
CA GLY A 127 -1.73 -8.17 -15.04
C GLY A 127 -0.60 -7.16 -14.99
N GLU A 128 -0.49 -6.38 -16.05
CA GLU A 128 0.47 -5.28 -16.14
C GLU A 128 0.28 -4.29 -15.00
N GLY A 129 1.36 -4.02 -14.25
CA GLY A 129 1.34 -3.18 -13.06
C GLY A 129 1.39 -3.94 -11.73
N SER A 130 1.03 -5.23 -11.67
CA SER A 130 1.31 -6.07 -10.49
C SER A 130 2.80 -6.31 -10.39
N ALA A 131 3.43 -5.85 -9.30
CA ALA A 131 4.88 -5.81 -9.19
C ALA A 131 5.38 -5.70 -7.75
N LEU A 132 6.67 -5.99 -7.57
CA LEU A 132 7.42 -5.71 -6.35
C LEU A 132 8.34 -4.49 -6.56
N TRP A 133 8.26 -3.55 -5.64
CA TRP A 133 8.98 -2.28 -5.68
C TRP A 133 9.91 -2.14 -4.49
N LYS A 134 11.02 -1.43 -4.70
CA LYS A 134 11.96 -1.02 -3.65
C LYS A 134 12.20 0.47 -3.73
N SER A 135 12.20 1.13 -2.56
CA SER A 135 12.71 2.48 -2.36
C SER A 135 13.94 2.43 -1.44
N THR A 136 14.88 3.35 -1.64
CA THR A 136 16.07 3.54 -0.79
C THR A 136 16.24 4.99 -0.32
N ASP A 137 15.24 5.82 -0.53
CA ASP A 137 15.23 7.25 -0.24
C ASP A 137 14.02 7.66 0.64
N GLY A 138 13.54 6.72 1.48
CA GLY A 138 12.41 6.99 2.37
C GLY A 138 11.08 7.07 1.63
N GLY A 139 10.92 6.29 0.56
CA GLY A 139 9.67 6.20 -0.20
C GLY A 139 9.42 7.40 -1.11
N GLU A 140 10.44 8.18 -1.48
CA GLU A 140 10.29 9.29 -2.42
C GLU A 140 10.28 8.80 -3.87
N THR A 141 11.17 7.84 -4.19
CA THR A 141 11.23 7.20 -5.50
C THR A 141 11.23 5.68 -5.37
N TRP A 142 10.76 4.99 -6.42
CA TRP A 142 10.55 3.56 -6.42
C TRP A 142 11.13 2.89 -7.66
N LYS A 143 11.85 1.79 -7.43
CA LYS A 143 12.40 0.93 -8.49
C LYS A 143 11.63 -0.37 -8.53
N ASN A 144 11.13 -0.76 -9.70
CA ASN A 144 10.58 -2.09 -9.92
C ASN A 144 11.69 -3.13 -9.85
N ILE A 145 11.53 -4.13 -8.99
CA ILE A 145 12.48 -5.23 -8.78
C ILE A 145 11.87 -6.60 -9.09
N SER A 146 10.73 -6.66 -9.77
CA SER A 146 10.02 -7.92 -10.09
C SER A 146 10.81 -8.87 -10.98
N THR A 147 11.83 -8.38 -11.68
CA THR A 147 12.71 -9.19 -12.54
C THR A 147 13.92 -9.76 -11.81
N ALA A 148 14.03 -9.58 -10.49
CA ALA A 148 15.13 -10.10 -9.69
C ALA A 148 15.19 -11.64 -9.78
N LYS A 149 16.41 -12.17 -9.67
CA LYS A 149 16.64 -13.64 -9.74
C LYS A 149 15.86 -14.35 -8.64
N GLY A 150 15.16 -15.43 -9.02
CA GLY A 150 14.37 -16.23 -8.09
C GLY A 150 12.89 -15.87 -8.02
N LEU A 151 12.48 -14.73 -8.61
CA LEU A 151 11.07 -14.36 -8.68
C LEU A 151 10.37 -14.98 -9.91
N PRO A 152 9.04 -15.22 -9.84
CA PRO A 152 8.25 -15.73 -10.95
C PRO A 152 8.39 -14.83 -12.19
N LYS A 153 8.37 -15.42 -13.38
CA LYS A 153 8.49 -14.69 -14.67
C LYS A 153 7.16 -14.48 -15.39
N ASN A 154 6.13 -15.15 -14.91
CA ASN A 154 4.76 -15.07 -15.46
C ASN A 154 4.01 -13.84 -14.92
N THR A 155 2.76 -13.68 -15.33
CA THR A 155 1.89 -12.59 -14.86
C THR A 155 1.64 -12.72 -13.35
N TRP A 156 1.84 -11.64 -12.62
CA TRP A 156 1.61 -11.56 -11.19
C TRP A 156 0.20 -11.08 -10.87
N GLY A 157 -0.39 -11.66 -9.82
CA GLY A 157 -1.56 -11.17 -9.14
C GLY A 157 -1.19 -10.33 -7.91
N ILE A 158 -1.81 -10.63 -6.77
CA ILE A 158 -1.51 -9.94 -5.51
C ILE A 158 -0.09 -10.23 -5.04
N VAL A 159 0.56 -9.24 -4.45
CA VAL A 159 1.92 -9.32 -3.90
C VAL A 159 1.90 -8.93 -2.43
N GLY A 160 2.43 -9.81 -1.57
CA GLY A 160 2.74 -9.53 -0.18
C GLY A 160 4.26 -9.53 0.04
N VAL A 161 4.77 -8.75 0.97
CA VAL A 161 6.21 -8.64 1.26
C VAL A 161 6.49 -8.56 2.75
N ALA A 162 7.59 -9.19 3.18
CA ALA A 162 8.10 -9.09 4.54
C ALA A 162 9.62 -9.01 4.54
N VAL A 163 10.18 -8.24 5.46
CA VAL A 163 11.63 -8.14 5.70
C VAL A 163 11.96 -8.83 7.01
N ALA A 164 12.97 -9.70 7.02
CA ALA A 164 13.36 -10.42 8.24
C ALA A 164 14.03 -9.44 9.25
N PRO A 165 13.48 -9.27 10.46
CA PRO A 165 14.04 -8.29 11.41
C PRO A 165 15.46 -8.65 11.90
N SER A 166 15.81 -9.94 11.93
CA SER A 166 17.11 -10.44 12.33
C SER A 166 18.19 -10.35 11.25
N ASN A 167 17.79 -10.20 9.99
CA ASN A 167 18.70 -10.03 8.85
C ASN A 167 17.94 -9.35 7.71
N THR A 168 18.08 -8.03 7.59
CA THR A 168 17.36 -7.21 6.64
C THR A 168 17.75 -7.42 5.17
N ASP A 169 18.82 -8.17 4.90
CA ASP A 169 19.16 -8.64 3.55
C ASP A 169 18.20 -9.74 3.05
N LYS A 170 17.42 -10.33 3.97
CA LYS A 170 16.44 -11.37 3.65
C LYS A 170 15.04 -10.78 3.54
N ILE A 171 14.52 -10.82 2.32
CA ILE A 171 13.18 -10.38 1.98
C ILE A 171 12.40 -11.61 1.51
N TYR A 172 11.21 -11.76 2.04
CA TYR A 172 10.25 -12.78 1.64
C TYR A 172 9.11 -12.11 0.89
N THR A 173 8.72 -12.70 -0.22
CA THR A 173 7.55 -12.26 -0.96
C THR A 173 6.64 -13.45 -1.26
N ILE A 174 5.34 -13.23 -1.14
CA ILE A 174 4.32 -14.13 -1.65
C ILE A 174 3.69 -13.47 -2.86
N VAL A 175 3.62 -14.21 -3.95
CA VAL A 175 3.12 -13.70 -5.23
C VAL A 175 2.06 -14.68 -5.75
N GLU A 176 0.87 -14.17 -6.06
CA GLU A 176 -0.12 -14.93 -6.80
C GLU A 176 0.35 -15.07 -8.23
N GLY A 177 0.65 -16.32 -8.65
CA GLY A 177 1.04 -16.66 -10.01
C GLY A 177 -0.16 -17.17 -10.82
N LYS A 178 -0.12 -17.00 -12.15
CA LYS A 178 -1.20 -17.44 -13.04
C LYS A 178 -1.35 -18.97 -13.10
N GLU A 179 -0.35 -19.72 -12.64
CA GLU A 179 -0.29 -21.18 -12.62
C GLU A 179 -0.09 -21.72 -11.20
N GLY A 180 -0.54 -20.96 -10.19
CA GLY A 180 -0.41 -21.31 -8.77
C GLY A 180 -1.41 -22.35 -8.31
#